data_7bd2d7df72429d856e50833e8d09f4fe
#
_entry.id   7bd2d7df72429d856e50833e8d09f4fe
#
_cell.length_a   1.000
_cell.length_b   1.000
_cell.length_c   1.000
_cell.angle_alpha   90.00
_cell.angle_beta   90.00
_cell.angle_gamma   90.00
#
_symmetry.space_group_name_H-M   'P 1'
#
loop_
_entity.id
_entity.type
_entity.pdbx_description
1 polymer ?
#
loop_
_entity_poly.entity_id
_entity_poly.type
_entity_poly.pdbx_seq_one_letter_code
_entity_poly.pdbx_strand_id
1 'polypeptide(L)'
;MDDERWEPGMPALDRQGIGADRPIDRIPETRPTPLQRHYITLSAVALVTGALAITALEAGSPLSSPVVKFCALIAAPLFIVTTADAALRFWRSAWAWMPIDRGRAIFRLTWVAAALIGIGIMLGASSLIVSA
;
A
#
# COMPACT_ATOMS: atom_id res chain seq x y z
N MET A 1 23.43 -11.19 -32.77
CA MET A 1 23.06 -11.41 -32.47
C MET A 1 22.59 -11.85 -31.92
N ASP A 2 22.90 -11.41 -32.02
CA ASP A 2 22.40 -11.85 -31.70
C ASP A 2 22.01 -12.17 -31.21
N ASP A 3 22.54 -11.92 -31.59
CA ASP A 3 22.05 -12.27 -31.36
C ASP A 3 21.56 -12.62 -30.91
N GLU A 4 21.86 -12.43 -31.11
CA GLU A 4 21.36 -12.66 -30.81
C GLU A 4 20.85 -12.57 -30.37
N ARG A 5 20.86 -12.49 -30.59
CA ARG A 5 20.52 -12.20 -30.28
C ARG A 5 19.92 -11.55 -29.79
N TRP A 6 20.13 -11.39 -29.81
CA TRP A 6 19.66 -10.61 -29.40
C TRP A 6 19.03 -10.02 -30.33
N GLU A 7 18.78 -9.91 -30.74
CA GLU A 7 18.13 -9.37 -31.32
C GLU A 7 17.33 -8.72 -30.86
N PRO A 8 17.46 -7.95 -31.11
CA PRO A 8 16.68 -7.11 -30.30
C PRO A 8 15.37 -7.58 -30.11
N GLY A 9 14.96 -7.81 -29.93
CA GLY A 9 13.83 -8.28 -29.62
C GLY A 9 13.97 -9.46 -28.87
N MET A 10 14.80 -9.90 -28.94
CA MET A 10 14.93 -10.94 -28.21
C MET A 10 15.20 -10.85 -27.00
N PRO A 11 15.20 -10.51 -27.07
CA PRO A 11 15.50 -10.42 -26.11
C PRO A 11 15.92 -10.66 -25.38
N ALA A 12 16.38 -10.42 -25.45
CA ALA A 12 16.97 -10.63 -24.81
C ALA A 12 16.74 -11.36 -24.09
N LEU A 13 16.59 -11.53 -24.45
CA LEU A 13 16.66 -12.18 -23.70
C LEU A 13 16.77 -12.84 -23.40
N ASP A 14 16.95 -13.11 -23.98
CA ASP A 14 17.38 -13.76 -23.69
C ASP A 14 18.10 -13.73 -23.31
N ARG A 15 18.46 -13.25 -23.53
CA ARG A 15 19.18 -13.18 -23.14
C ARG A 15 19.32 -13.36 -22.25
N GLN A 16 19.29 -13.45 -22.16
CA GLN A 16 19.38 -13.91 -21.31
C GLN A 16 18.84 -14.99 -21.03
N GLY A 17 18.51 -15.74 -22.00
CA GLY A 17 18.01 -17.01 -21.76
C GLY A 17 18.56 -17.67 -20.61
N ILE A 18 19.62 -17.23 -20.31
CA ILE A 18 20.20 -17.60 -19.09
C ILE A 18 19.24 -17.50 -17.96
N GLY A 19 18.39 -16.55 -18.01
CA GLY A 19 17.47 -16.34 -16.97
C GLY A 19 16.37 -17.37 -16.86
N ALA A 20 16.23 -18.19 -17.85
CA ALA A 20 15.13 -19.13 -17.87
C ALA A 20 15.11 -20.06 -16.67
N ASP A 21 16.25 -20.37 -16.14
CA ASP A 21 16.33 -21.27 -15.00
C ASP A 21 16.17 -20.59 -13.68
N ARG A 22 16.24 -19.29 -13.65
CA ARG A 22 16.23 -18.59 -12.38
C ARG A 22 14.84 -18.46 -11.82
N PRO A 23 14.67 -18.78 -10.53
CA PRO A 23 13.38 -18.65 -9.90
C PRO A 23 12.83 -17.24 -10.00
N ILE A 24 13.71 -16.25 -10.06
CA ILE A 24 13.29 -14.86 -10.10
C ILE A 24 12.58 -14.51 -11.40
N ASP A 25 12.75 -15.32 -12.44
CA ASP A 25 12.02 -15.11 -13.68
C ASP A 25 10.53 -15.35 -13.50
N ARG A 26 10.17 -16.02 -12.43
CA ARG A 26 8.78 -16.26 -12.11
C ARG A 26 8.40 -15.39 -10.95
N ILE A 27 7.56 -14.43 -11.20
CA ILE A 27 7.08 -13.55 -10.16
C ILE A 27 5.97 -14.27 -9.41
N PRO A 28 6.09 -14.43 -8.08
CA PRO A 28 5.04 -15.07 -7.32
C PRO A 28 3.75 -14.30 -7.44
N GLU A 29 2.68 -15.00 -7.75
CA GLU A 29 1.36 -14.38 -7.85
C GLU A 29 0.60 -14.59 -6.57
N THR A 30 -0.09 -13.55 -6.14
CA THR A 30 -0.92 -13.62 -4.96
C THR A 30 -2.34 -13.27 -5.36
N ARG A 31 -3.30 -13.78 -4.59
CA ARG A 31 -4.67 -13.45 -4.85
C ARG A 31 -4.91 -11.97 -4.65
N PRO A 32 -5.74 -11.35 -5.49
CA PRO A 32 -6.13 -9.97 -5.26
C PRO A 32 -6.90 -9.85 -3.94
N THR A 33 -6.73 -8.72 -3.28
CA THR A 33 -7.47 -8.43 -2.07
C THR A 33 -8.83 -7.86 -2.43
N PRO A 34 -9.82 -7.93 -1.53
CA PRO A 34 -11.17 -7.45 -1.86
C PRO A 34 -11.24 -5.99 -2.29
N LEU A 35 -10.36 -5.15 -1.74
CA LEU A 35 -10.38 -3.73 -2.04
C LEU A 35 -9.45 -3.32 -3.17
N GLN A 36 -8.70 -4.25 -3.73
CA GLN A 36 -7.69 -3.91 -4.74
C GLN A 36 -8.29 -3.19 -5.94
N ARG A 37 -9.48 -3.58 -6.32
CA ARG A 37 -10.19 -2.97 -7.46
C ARG A 37 -10.54 -1.50 -7.20
N HIS A 38 -10.89 -1.16 -5.99
CA HIS A 38 -11.34 0.18 -5.63
C HIS A 38 -10.33 0.98 -4.85
N TYR A 39 -9.12 0.48 -4.77
CA TYR A 39 -8.08 1.06 -3.91
C TYR A 39 -7.84 2.54 -4.20
N ILE A 40 -7.72 2.90 -5.49
CA ILE A 40 -7.41 4.28 -5.88
C ILE A 40 -8.54 5.21 -5.48
N THR A 41 -9.78 4.81 -5.75
CA THR A 41 -10.94 5.65 -5.42
C THR A 41 -11.07 5.85 -3.93
N LEU A 42 -10.96 4.78 -3.15
CA LEU A 42 -11.08 4.87 -1.70
C LEU A 42 -9.95 5.68 -1.09
N SER A 43 -8.73 5.50 -1.59
CA SER A 43 -7.58 6.26 -1.11
C SER A 43 -7.72 7.74 -1.44
N ALA A 44 -8.24 8.07 -2.63
CA ALA A 44 -8.43 9.46 -3.02
C ALA A 44 -9.44 10.15 -2.10
N VAL A 45 -10.56 9.48 -1.79
CA VAL A 45 -11.55 10.03 -0.87
C VAL A 45 -10.94 10.24 0.52
N ALA A 46 -10.19 9.25 1.00
CA ALA A 46 -9.53 9.37 2.31
C ALA A 46 -8.55 10.54 2.33
N LEU A 47 -7.76 10.70 1.28
CA LEU A 47 -6.79 11.79 1.20
C LEU A 47 -7.47 13.16 1.16
N VAL A 48 -8.53 13.30 0.36
CA VAL A 48 -9.23 14.58 0.25
C VAL A 48 -9.89 14.96 1.56
N THR A 49 -10.62 14.04 2.17
CA THR A 49 -11.31 14.32 3.43
C THR A 49 -10.31 14.53 4.56
N GLY A 50 -9.22 13.78 4.58
CA GLY A 50 -8.18 13.96 5.56
C GLY A 50 -7.48 15.31 5.41
N ALA A 51 -7.21 15.71 4.17
CA ALA A 51 -6.62 17.02 3.89
C ALA A 51 -7.54 18.15 4.32
N LEU A 52 -8.85 18.01 4.10
CA LEU A 52 -9.81 19.01 4.54
C LEU A 52 -9.82 19.13 6.06
N ALA A 53 -9.78 18.00 6.77
CA ALA A 53 -9.74 18.02 8.23
C ALA A 53 -8.47 18.70 8.74
N ILE A 54 -7.33 18.37 8.17
CA ILE A 54 -6.06 18.96 8.57
C ILE A 54 -6.04 20.45 8.26
N THR A 55 -6.53 20.84 7.08
CA THR A 55 -6.60 22.26 6.70
C THR A 55 -7.47 23.04 7.66
N ALA A 56 -8.60 22.48 8.05
CA ALA A 56 -9.49 23.14 9.01
C ALA A 56 -8.80 23.33 10.35
N LEU A 57 -8.08 22.31 10.83
CA LEU A 57 -7.33 22.40 12.08
C LEU A 57 -6.21 23.43 11.99
N GLU A 58 -5.50 23.47 10.86
CA GLU A 58 -4.44 24.45 10.65
C GLU A 58 -4.98 25.87 10.59
N ALA A 59 -6.20 26.03 10.12
CA ALA A 59 -6.86 27.33 10.05
C ALA A 59 -7.46 27.76 11.41
N GLY A 60 -7.28 26.95 12.45
CA GLY A 60 -7.70 27.31 13.79
C GLY A 60 -8.99 26.65 14.27
N SER A 61 -9.60 25.77 13.49
CA SER A 61 -10.80 25.09 13.94
C SER A 61 -10.46 24.13 15.09
N PRO A 62 -11.34 24.03 16.10
CA PRO A 62 -11.10 23.09 17.19
C PRO A 62 -11.38 21.66 16.74
N LEU A 63 -10.86 20.70 17.51
CA LEU A 63 -11.13 19.28 17.24
C LEU A 63 -12.63 18.96 17.29
N SER A 64 -13.38 19.73 18.04
CA SER A 64 -14.83 19.54 18.17
C SER A 64 -15.62 20.14 17.00
N SER A 65 -14.95 20.80 16.06
CA SER A 65 -15.61 21.41 14.91
C SER A 65 -16.40 20.36 14.11
N PRO A 66 -17.64 20.66 13.70
CA PRO A 66 -18.41 19.71 12.88
C PRO A 66 -17.71 19.33 11.58
N VAL A 67 -17.00 20.27 10.96
CA VAL A 67 -16.27 19.99 9.72
C VAL A 67 -15.17 18.98 9.98
N VAL A 68 -14.39 19.18 11.05
CA VAL A 68 -13.30 18.27 11.40
C VAL A 68 -13.87 16.89 11.71
N LYS A 69 -14.92 16.81 12.51
CA LYS A 69 -15.53 15.53 12.86
C LYS A 69 -16.10 14.81 11.65
N PHE A 70 -16.80 15.53 10.80
CA PHE A 70 -17.40 14.94 9.61
C PHE A 70 -16.32 14.38 8.69
N CYS A 71 -15.30 15.17 8.40
CA CYS A 71 -14.21 14.74 7.54
C CYS A 71 -13.44 13.56 8.15
N ALA A 72 -13.21 13.58 9.45
CA ALA A 72 -12.51 12.50 10.13
C ALA A 72 -13.32 11.20 10.11
N LEU A 73 -14.64 11.30 10.25
CA LEU A 73 -15.51 10.12 10.20
C LEU A 73 -15.51 9.45 8.82
N ILE A 74 -15.20 10.21 7.79
CA ILE A 74 -15.05 9.65 6.45
C ILE A 74 -13.62 9.17 6.22
N ALA A 75 -12.63 10.01 6.54
CA ALA A 75 -11.25 9.74 6.25
C ALA A 75 -10.69 8.56 7.05
N ALA A 76 -10.99 8.49 8.34
CA ALA A 76 -10.37 7.49 9.20
C ALA A 76 -10.74 6.05 8.83
N PRO A 77 -12.04 5.72 8.69
CA PRO A 77 -12.38 4.34 8.30
C PRO A 77 -11.80 3.96 6.93
N LEU A 78 -11.85 4.88 5.97
CA LEU A 78 -11.32 4.60 4.64
C LEU A 78 -9.81 4.42 4.69
N PHE A 79 -9.11 5.26 5.43
CA PHE A 79 -7.66 5.12 5.58
C PHE A 79 -7.31 3.79 6.24
N ILE A 80 -8.01 3.45 7.31
CA ILE A 80 -7.73 2.21 8.04
C ILE A 80 -7.99 0.99 7.14
N VAL A 81 -9.11 0.98 6.45
CA VAL A 81 -9.48 -0.15 5.60
C VAL A 81 -8.52 -0.29 4.42
N THR A 82 -8.19 0.81 3.74
CA THR A 82 -7.27 0.74 2.61
C THR A 82 -5.85 0.39 3.05
N THR A 83 -5.42 0.89 4.20
CA THR A 83 -4.10 0.57 4.74
C THR A 83 -4.04 -0.90 5.18
N ALA A 84 -5.09 -1.41 5.79
CA ALA A 84 -5.16 -2.82 6.16
C ALA A 84 -5.13 -3.72 4.94
N ASP A 85 -5.83 -3.32 3.88
CA ASP A 85 -5.82 -4.05 2.62
C ASP A 85 -4.43 -4.07 1.99
N ALA A 86 -3.74 -2.93 2.01
CA ALA A 86 -2.38 -2.83 1.52
C ALA A 86 -1.43 -3.70 2.36
N ALA A 87 -1.60 -3.68 3.68
CA ALA A 87 -0.80 -4.51 4.57
C ALA A 87 -1.01 -5.99 4.25
N LEU A 88 -2.24 -6.39 3.97
CA LEU A 88 -2.52 -7.77 3.61
C LEU A 88 -1.83 -8.15 2.29
N ARG A 89 -1.83 -7.25 1.31
CA ARG A 89 -1.13 -7.50 0.05
C ARG A 89 0.38 -7.63 0.26
N PHE A 90 0.97 -6.75 1.06
CA PHE A 90 2.39 -6.84 1.37
C PHE A 90 2.70 -8.12 2.14
N TRP A 91 1.83 -8.50 3.07
CA TRP A 91 1.99 -9.73 3.84
C TRP A 91 1.98 -10.95 2.92
N ARG A 92 0.99 -11.05 2.07
CA ARG A 92 0.89 -12.17 1.13
C ARG A 92 2.11 -12.22 0.20
N SER A 93 2.49 -11.05 -0.32
CA SER A 93 3.64 -10.95 -1.21
C SER A 93 4.94 -11.32 -0.51
N ALA A 94 5.10 -10.89 0.75
CA ALA A 94 6.32 -11.19 1.50
C ALA A 94 6.52 -12.69 1.64
N TRP A 95 5.46 -13.40 2.00
CA TRP A 95 5.58 -14.86 2.16
C TRP A 95 5.72 -15.57 0.83
N ALA A 96 5.15 -15.04 -0.23
CA ALA A 96 5.34 -15.60 -1.56
C ALA A 96 6.79 -15.46 -2.03
N TRP A 97 7.47 -14.38 -1.66
CA TRP A 97 8.85 -14.14 -2.03
C TRP A 97 9.86 -14.79 -1.08
N MET A 98 9.44 -15.21 0.10
CA MET A 98 10.37 -15.72 1.11
C MET A 98 11.28 -16.84 0.61
N PRO A 99 10.78 -17.86 -0.09
CA PRO A 99 11.65 -18.93 -0.59
C PRO A 99 12.47 -18.53 -1.82
N ILE A 100 12.12 -17.41 -2.46
CA ILE A 100 12.79 -17.00 -3.69
C ILE A 100 13.86 -15.96 -3.40
N ASP A 101 13.49 -14.90 -2.68
CA ASP A 101 14.37 -13.79 -2.37
C ASP A 101 14.02 -13.26 -1.00
N ARG A 102 14.76 -13.67 0.00
CA ARG A 102 14.51 -13.30 1.38
C ARG A 102 14.60 -11.79 1.60
N GLY A 103 15.54 -11.13 0.92
CA GLY A 103 15.67 -9.69 1.06
C GLY A 103 14.42 -8.94 0.64
N ARG A 104 13.83 -9.32 -0.47
CA ARG A 104 12.58 -8.72 -0.92
C ARG A 104 11.42 -9.03 0.01
N ALA A 105 11.40 -10.24 0.54
CA ALA A 105 10.36 -10.63 1.48
C ALA A 105 10.44 -9.78 2.75
N ILE A 106 11.63 -9.63 3.30
CA ILE A 106 11.84 -8.84 4.52
C ILE A 106 11.49 -7.38 4.28
N PHE A 107 11.86 -6.85 3.12
CA PHE A 107 11.51 -5.48 2.78
C PHE A 107 9.99 -5.27 2.79
N ARG A 108 9.24 -6.23 2.27
CA ARG A 108 7.79 -6.15 2.27
C ARG A 108 7.19 -6.28 3.67
N LEU A 109 7.81 -7.09 4.52
CA LEU A 109 7.37 -7.19 5.91
C LEU A 109 7.59 -5.88 6.66
N THR A 110 8.64 -5.14 6.31
CA THR A 110 8.87 -3.81 6.88
C THR A 110 7.70 -2.88 6.57
N TRP A 111 7.16 -2.96 5.35
CA TRP A 111 6.00 -2.16 4.99
C TRP A 111 4.73 -2.59 5.71
N VAL A 112 4.61 -3.88 6.05
CA VAL A 112 3.50 -4.32 6.90
C VAL A 112 3.59 -3.67 8.27
N ALA A 113 4.80 -3.64 8.85
CA ALA A 113 4.99 -2.99 10.14
C ALA A 113 4.66 -1.50 10.06
N ALA A 114 5.11 -0.82 9.01
CA ALA A 114 4.81 0.60 8.81
C ALA A 114 3.29 0.83 8.69
N ALA A 115 2.60 -0.03 7.98
CA ALA A 115 1.16 0.08 7.82
C ALA A 115 0.43 -0.09 9.16
N LEU A 116 0.87 -1.04 9.98
CA LEU A 116 0.26 -1.26 11.30
C LEU A 116 0.48 -0.05 12.21
N ILE A 117 1.66 0.56 12.15
CA ILE A 117 1.94 1.78 12.90
C ILE A 117 1.03 2.90 12.44
N GLY A 118 0.86 3.04 11.12
CA GLY A 118 -0.03 4.06 10.56
C GLY A 118 -1.47 3.88 11.01
N ILE A 119 -1.95 2.65 11.04
CA ILE A 119 -3.30 2.35 11.53
C ILE A 119 -3.42 2.74 12.99
N GLY A 120 -2.43 2.42 13.81
CA GLY A 120 -2.43 2.77 15.22
C GLY A 120 -2.50 4.28 15.43
N ILE A 121 -1.71 5.03 14.69
CA ILE A 121 -1.71 6.49 14.74
C ILE A 121 -3.09 7.02 14.35
N MET A 122 -3.67 6.49 13.29
CA MET A 122 -4.98 6.96 12.83
C MET A 122 -6.08 6.65 13.84
N LEU A 123 -6.02 5.48 14.47
CA LEU A 123 -6.97 5.14 15.53
C LEU A 123 -6.86 6.10 16.71
N GLY A 124 -5.63 6.43 17.12
CA GLY A 124 -5.41 7.38 18.19
C GLY A 124 -5.93 8.77 17.86
N ALA A 125 -5.59 9.27 16.67
CA ALA A 125 -6.03 10.59 16.24
C ALA A 125 -7.57 10.64 16.14
N SER A 126 -8.17 9.58 15.60
CA SER A 126 -9.64 9.54 15.46
C SER A 126 -10.31 9.52 16.81
N SER A 127 -9.76 8.80 17.79
CA SER A 127 -10.37 8.77 19.12
C SER A 127 -10.33 10.12 19.78
N LEU A 128 -9.25 10.89 19.57
CA LEU A 128 -9.19 12.25 20.09
C LEU A 128 -10.26 13.14 19.49
N ILE A 129 -10.48 13.04 18.20
CA ILE A 129 -11.48 13.84 17.50
C ILE A 129 -12.88 13.47 17.96
N VAL A 130 -13.16 12.17 18.07
CA VAL A 130 -14.49 11.71 18.48
C VAL A 130 -14.81 12.11 19.91
N SER A 131 -13.80 12.08 20.80
CA SER A 131 -14.02 12.40 22.20
C SER A 131 -13.99 13.90 22.48
N ALA A 132 -13.62 14.69 21.51
CA ALA A 132 -13.60 16.16 21.67
C ALA A 132 -15.04 16.78 21.57
#